data_411d422aa09f285c96b6f124d9c8fb98
#
_entry.id   411d422aa09f285c96b6f124d9c8fb98
#
_cell.length_a   1.000
_cell.length_b   1.000
_cell.length_c   1.000
_cell.angle_alpha   90.00
_cell.angle_beta   90.00
_cell.angle_gamma   90.00
#
_symmetry.space_group_name_H-M   'P 1'
#
loop_
_entity.id
_entity.type
_entity.pdbx_description
1 polymer ?
#
loop_
_entity_poly.entity_id
_entity_poly.type
_entity_poly.pdbx_seq_one_letter_code
_entity_poly.pdbx_strand_id
1 'polypeptide(L)'
;MEGLRRLSHDFRNHLEILKAENASNSKVDYAESIEKALDQYESYYHTGNTFVDNILHRKKLDAIEQNTEFIVLADMKPFINVKNKDLCIIIFNAIDNALRECRLKNQEEIETESIIRLKAGQFRGFLSIVCENSIRNSQIANVQMLENGELETTKKDNKNHGYGLKNIESVVQKYGGELIFNVRDGMFCLSVIIPV
;
A
#
# COMPACT_ATOMS: atom_id res chain seq x y z
N MET A 1 6.46 17.97 17.34
CA MET A 1 6.74 16.68 16.67
C MET A 1 8.22 16.30 16.61
N GLU A 2 9.16 17.24 16.52
CA GLU A 2 10.62 16.95 16.57
C GLU A 2 11.08 16.30 17.88
N GLY A 3 10.49 16.67 19.02
CA GLY A 3 10.88 16.13 20.34
C GLY A 3 10.60 14.63 20.49
N LEU A 4 9.49 14.14 19.94
CA LEU A 4 9.13 12.71 19.97
C LEU A 4 10.08 11.88 19.10
N ARG A 5 10.49 12.41 17.93
CA ARG A 5 11.46 11.74 17.04
C ARG A 5 12.84 11.61 17.68
N ARG A 6 13.33 12.66 18.35
CA ARG A 6 14.59 12.60 19.09
C ARG A 6 14.52 11.59 20.23
N LEU A 7 13.40 11.60 20.98
CA LEU A 7 13.19 10.66 22.08
C LEU A 7 13.16 9.21 21.59
N SER A 8 12.48 8.93 20.48
CA SER A 8 12.42 7.60 19.87
C SER A 8 13.79 7.14 19.37
N HIS A 9 14.55 8.01 18.69
CA HIS A 9 15.90 7.73 18.23
C HIS A 9 16.87 7.46 19.41
N ASP A 10 16.82 8.28 20.44
CA ASP A 10 17.66 8.12 21.63
C ASP A 10 17.30 6.84 22.39
N PHE A 11 16.02 6.48 22.40
CA PHE A 11 15.56 5.26 23.03
C PHE A 11 15.99 3.99 22.26
N ARG A 12 15.98 4.01 20.92
CA ARG A 12 16.53 2.93 20.08
C ARG A 12 18.01 2.71 20.32
N ASN A 13 18.80 3.77 20.37
CA ASN A 13 20.21 3.66 20.68
C ASN A 13 20.45 3.03 22.07
N HIS A 14 19.61 3.36 23.07
CA HIS A 14 19.68 2.74 24.38
C HIS A 14 19.30 1.26 24.37
N LEU A 15 18.28 0.87 23.55
CA LEU A 15 17.88 -0.54 23.40
C LEU A 15 18.97 -1.37 22.70
N GLU A 16 19.65 -0.83 21.70
CA GLU A 16 20.79 -1.49 21.05
C GLU A 16 21.94 -1.75 22.02
N ILE A 17 22.25 -0.76 22.89
CA ILE A 17 23.27 -0.90 23.94
C ILE A 17 22.84 -1.99 24.93
N LEU A 18 21.59 -2.00 25.37
CA LEU A 18 21.07 -3.01 26.30
C LEU A 18 21.04 -4.43 25.71
N LYS A 19 20.78 -4.57 24.41
CA LYS A 19 20.90 -5.86 23.68
C LYS A 19 22.34 -6.33 23.62
N ALA A 20 23.29 -5.42 23.42
CA ALA A 20 24.72 -5.76 23.33
C ALA A 20 25.34 -6.13 24.69
N GLU A 21 24.86 -5.54 25.78
CA GLU A 21 25.43 -5.73 27.13
C GLU A 21 24.86 -6.93 27.92
N ASN A 22 23.71 -7.51 27.54
CA ASN A 22 23.04 -8.51 28.37
C ASN A 22 22.37 -9.63 27.57
N ALA A 23 23.00 -10.78 27.55
CA ALA A 23 22.51 -12.04 26.95
C ALA A 23 21.48 -12.81 27.80
N SER A 24 20.62 -12.16 28.61
CA SER A 24 19.52 -12.86 29.28
C SER A 24 18.24 -12.72 28.47
N ASN A 25 17.63 -13.84 28.04
CA ASN A 25 16.48 -13.92 27.16
C ASN A 25 15.32 -12.96 27.55
N SER A 26 15.02 -12.80 28.82
CA SER A 26 13.89 -11.96 29.27
C SER A 26 14.07 -10.46 29.02
N LYS A 27 15.30 -9.96 28.96
CA LYS A 27 15.60 -8.55 28.69
C LYS A 27 15.61 -8.26 27.16
N VAL A 28 16.00 -9.25 26.37
CA VAL A 28 15.93 -9.18 24.91
C VAL A 28 14.48 -9.15 24.46
N ASP A 29 13.61 -10.02 25.01
CA ASP A 29 12.17 -10.06 24.72
C ASP A 29 11.50 -8.72 25.09
N TYR A 30 11.88 -8.11 26.20
CA TYR A 30 11.36 -6.80 26.60
C TYR A 30 11.84 -5.67 25.67
N ALA A 31 13.13 -5.67 25.29
CA ALA A 31 13.66 -4.71 24.34
C ALA A 31 12.98 -4.83 22.96
N GLU A 32 12.73 -6.04 22.47
CA GLU A 32 11.99 -6.28 21.23
C GLU A 32 10.53 -5.82 21.32
N SER A 33 9.88 -6.00 22.47
CA SER A 33 8.50 -5.53 22.68
C SER A 33 8.40 -4.02 22.66
N ILE A 34 9.40 -3.31 23.20
CA ILE A 34 9.46 -1.84 23.16
C ILE A 34 9.81 -1.35 21.75
N GLU A 35 10.73 -2.00 21.04
CA GLU A 35 11.07 -1.67 19.66
C GLU A 35 9.85 -1.82 18.75
N LYS A 36 9.08 -2.91 18.86
CA LYS A 36 7.80 -3.09 18.19
C LYS A 36 6.78 -2.01 18.56
N ALA A 37 6.72 -1.60 19.81
CA ALA A 37 5.84 -0.51 20.25
C ALA A 37 6.27 0.84 19.65
N LEU A 38 7.57 1.13 19.59
CA LEU A 38 8.10 2.34 18.97
C LEU A 38 7.87 2.36 17.45
N ASP A 39 8.01 1.23 16.78
CA ASP A 39 7.72 1.07 15.36
C ASP A 39 6.24 1.35 15.04
N GLN A 40 5.33 1.10 15.97
CA GLN A 40 3.92 1.48 15.82
C GLN A 40 3.68 2.98 15.88
N TYR A 41 4.58 3.77 16.46
CA TYR A 41 4.47 5.23 16.58
C TYR A 41 5.26 6.00 15.54
N GLU A 42 6.27 5.41 14.89
CA GLU A 42 7.00 6.06 13.80
C GLU A 42 6.40 5.65 12.44
N SER A 43 5.79 6.59 11.77
CA SER A 43 5.41 6.38 10.37
C SER A 43 6.68 6.27 9.52
N TYR A 44 6.87 5.14 8.83
CA TYR A 44 7.96 4.96 7.86
C TYR A 44 7.83 5.87 6.63
N TYR A 45 6.66 6.47 6.45
CA TYR A 45 6.34 7.28 5.29
C TYR A 45 6.11 8.73 5.68
N HIS A 46 6.63 9.64 4.87
CA HIS A 46 6.48 11.08 5.03
C HIS A 46 5.98 11.69 3.72
N THR A 47 4.75 11.32 3.36
CA THR A 47 4.14 11.79 2.12
C THR A 47 3.64 13.23 2.19
N GLY A 48 3.66 13.85 3.37
CA GLY A 48 3.06 15.16 3.64
C GLY A 48 1.60 15.10 4.09
N ASN A 49 1.00 13.90 4.14
CA ASN A 49 -0.34 13.65 4.65
C ASN A 49 -0.32 12.55 5.71
N THR A 50 -0.48 12.92 6.98
CA THR A 50 -0.38 11.99 8.12
C THR A 50 -1.42 10.87 8.10
N PHE A 51 -2.62 11.09 7.52
CA PHE A 51 -3.63 10.03 7.35
C PHE A 51 -3.16 8.97 6.36
N VAL A 52 -2.55 9.41 5.26
CA VAL A 52 -1.97 8.50 4.26
C VAL A 52 -0.77 7.78 4.84
N ASP A 53 0.11 8.48 5.55
CA ASP A 53 1.30 7.90 6.19
C ASP A 53 0.93 6.73 7.13
N ASN A 54 -0.11 6.89 7.94
CA ASN A 54 -0.60 5.86 8.85
C ASN A 54 -1.15 4.63 8.09
N ILE A 55 -1.88 4.85 6.99
CA ILE A 55 -2.36 3.75 6.14
C ILE A 55 -1.19 2.99 5.53
N LEU A 56 -0.25 3.71 4.95
CA LEU A 56 0.92 3.12 4.30
C LEU A 56 1.78 2.31 5.27
N HIS A 57 1.98 2.83 6.49
CA HIS A 57 2.69 2.12 7.54
C HIS A 57 2.00 0.78 7.85
N ARG A 58 0.70 0.78 8.10
CA ARG A 58 -0.06 -0.45 8.37
C ARG A 58 0.03 -1.43 7.20
N LYS A 59 -0.12 -0.94 5.97
CA LYS A 59 -0.06 -1.77 4.76
C LYS A 59 1.33 -2.32 4.47
N LYS A 60 2.38 -1.63 4.90
CA LYS A 60 3.75 -2.17 4.87
C LYS A 60 3.90 -3.40 5.75
N LEU A 61 3.35 -3.38 6.96
CA LEU A 61 3.37 -4.54 7.84
C LEU A 61 2.59 -5.71 7.24
N ASP A 62 1.38 -5.45 6.71
CA ASP A 62 0.58 -6.48 6.01
C ASP A 62 1.35 -7.09 4.82
N ALA A 63 2.13 -6.30 4.09
CA ALA A 63 2.94 -6.75 2.96
C ALA A 63 4.12 -7.63 3.40
N ILE A 64 4.81 -7.24 4.48
CA ILE A 64 5.92 -8.03 5.07
C ILE A 64 5.42 -9.40 5.50
N GLU A 65 4.28 -9.47 6.21
CA GLU A 65 3.67 -10.73 6.64
C GLU A 65 3.31 -11.65 5.47
N GLN A 66 3.05 -11.08 4.29
CA GLN A 66 2.71 -11.81 3.06
C GLN A 66 3.90 -12.04 2.12
N ASN A 67 5.12 -11.79 2.57
CA ASN A 67 6.34 -11.89 1.74
C ASN A 67 6.20 -11.12 0.41
N THR A 68 5.76 -9.87 0.51
CA THR A 68 5.52 -8.99 -0.63
C THR A 68 6.34 -7.71 -0.49
N GLU A 69 7.14 -7.39 -1.48
CA GLU A 69 7.86 -6.11 -1.52
C GLU A 69 6.86 -4.96 -1.68
N PHE A 70 6.96 -3.94 -0.84
CA PHE A 70 6.08 -2.77 -0.89
C PHE A 70 6.89 -1.48 -1.05
N ILE A 71 6.83 -0.89 -2.25
CA ILE A 71 7.54 0.33 -2.63
C ILE A 71 6.55 1.49 -2.72
N VAL A 72 6.87 2.61 -2.07
CA VAL A 72 6.04 3.81 -2.07
C VAL A 72 6.86 5.02 -2.53
N LEU A 73 6.37 5.70 -3.55
CA LEU A 73 6.88 6.97 -4.07
C LEU A 73 5.72 7.97 -4.08
N ALA A 74 5.48 8.65 -2.96
CA ALA A 74 4.32 9.51 -2.81
C ALA A 74 4.68 10.88 -2.21
N ASP A 75 4.19 11.93 -2.84
CA ASP A 75 4.13 13.30 -2.32
C ASP A 75 2.66 13.73 -2.23
N MET A 76 2.09 13.60 -1.03
CA MET A 76 0.67 13.77 -0.77
C MET A 76 0.43 15.03 0.07
N LYS A 77 1.00 16.16 -0.34
CA LYS A 77 0.70 17.45 0.27
C LYS A 77 -0.80 17.69 0.28
N PRO A 78 -1.33 18.42 1.26
CA PRO A 78 -2.77 18.63 1.37
C PRO A 78 -3.35 19.18 0.07
N PHE A 79 -4.21 18.40 -0.58
CA PHE A 79 -4.94 18.82 -1.77
C PHE A 79 -6.19 19.56 -1.31
N ILE A 80 -6.32 20.83 -1.70
CA ILE A 80 -7.41 21.70 -1.23
C ILE A 80 -8.79 21.13 -1.59
N ASN A 81 -8.90 20.43 -2.73
CA ASN A 81 -10.17 19.96 -3.28
C ASN A 81 -10.48 18.49 -3.00
N VAL A 82 -9.54 17.69 -2.46
CA VAL A 82 -9.77 16.28 -2.18
C VAL A 82 -9.70 16.01 -0.68
N LYS A 83 -10.81 15.51 -0.11
CA LYS A 83 -10.91 15.24 1.33
C LYS A 83 -10.00 14.06 1.72
N ASN A 84 -9.32 14.15 2.86
CA ASN A 84 -8.48 13.09 3.38
C ASN A 84 -9.17 11.73 3.44
N LYS A 85 -10.45 11.69 3.88
CA LYS A 85 -11.21 10.44 3.92
C LYS A 85 -11.38 9.78 2.54
N ASP A 86 -11.52 10.59 1.50
CA ASP A 86 -11.70 10.11 0.13
C ASP A 86 -10.37 9.61 -0.45
N LEU A 87 -9.26 10.30 -0.16
CA LEU A 87 -7.90 9.81 -0.43
C LEU A 87 -7.64 8.47 0.27
N CYS A 88 -8.02 8.37 1.54
CA CYS A 88 -7.90 7.12 2.29
C CYS A 88 -8.70 5.98 1.66
N ILE A 89 -9.93 6.24 1.18
CA ILE A 89 -10.74 5.23 0.49
C ILE A 89 -10.03 4.73 -0.77
N ILE A 90 -9.49 5.63 -1.59
CA ILE A 90 -8.77 5.25 -2.82
C ILE A 90 -7.54 4.41 -2.48
N ILE A 91 -6.65 4.92 -1.64
CA ILE A 91 -5.36 4.30 -1.33
C ILE A 91 -5.56 2.96 -0.61
N PHE A 92 -6.45 2.91 0.38
CA PHE A 92 -6.72 1.70 1.15
C PHE A 92 -7.25 0.59 0.24
N ASN A 93 -8.29 0.87 -0.57
CA ASN A 93 -8.86 -0.14 -1.47
C ASN A 93 -7.90 -0.57 -2.58
N ALA A 94 -7.08 0.35 -3.11
CA ALA A 94 -6.08 0.02 -4.12
C ALA A 94 -5.02 -0.95 -3.57
N ILE A 95 -4.47 -0.65 -2.38
CA ILE A 95 -3.46 -1.50 -1.75
C ILE A 95 -4.07 -2.83 -1.28
N ASP A 96 -5.30 -2.85 -0.75
CA ASP A 96 -5.95 -4.10 -0.33
C ASP A 96 -6.19 -5.04 -1.50
N ASN A 97 -6.59 -4.51 -2.66
CA ASN A 97 -6.70 -5.31 -3.88
C ASN A 97 -5.34 -5.89 -4.29
N ALA A 98 -4.29 -5.06 -4.26
CA ALA A 98 -2.93 -5.46 -4.59
C ALA A 98 -2.40 -6.55 -3.64
N LEU A 99 -2.53 -6.37 -2.33
CA LEU A 99 -2.11 -7.34 -1.31
C LEU A 99 -2.82 -8.69 -1.48
N ARG A 100 -4.12 -8.66 -1.74
CA ARG A 100 -4.88 -9.89 -1.97
C ARG A 100 -4.38 -10.66 -3.18
N GLU A 101 -4.11 -10.00 -4.30
CA GLU A 101 -3.60 -10.65 -5.52
C GLU A 101 -2.17 -11.18 -5.31
N CYS A 102 -1.31 -10.40 -4.66
CA CYS A 102 0.05 -10.85 -4.29
C CYS A 102 0.01 -12.09 -3.38
N ARG A 103 -0.88 -12.11 -2.39
CA ARG A 103 -1.06 -13.29 -1.52
C ARG A 103 -1.48 -14.53 -2.31
N LEU A 104 -2.44 -14.40 -3.23
CA LEU A 104 -2.88 -15.51 -4.08
C LEU A 104 -1.76 -15.99 -5.00
N LYS A 105 -0.99 -15.05 -5.56
CA LYS A 105 0.18 -15.37 -6.38
C LYS A 105 1.23 -16.14 -5.59
N ASN A 106 1.58 -15.68 -4.38
CA ASN A 106 2.57 -16.34 -3.52
C ASN A 106 2.12 -17.74 -3.06
N GLN A 107 0.81 -18.01 -3.03
CA GLN A 107 0.28 -19.36 -2.75
C GLN A 107 0.37 -20.30 -3.96
N GLU A 108 0.24 -19.78 -5.18
CA GLU A 108 0.30 -20.57 -6.42
C GLU A 108 1.73 -20.71 -6.96
N GLU A 109 2.58 -19.69 -6.77
CA GLU A 109 3.91 -19.55 -7.38
C GLU A 109 4.97 -19.27 -6.30
N ILE A 110 5.41 -20.32 -5.61
CA ILE A 110 6.25 -20.24 -4.39
C ILE A 110 7.64 -19.63 -4.64
N GLU A 111 8.18 -19.68 -5.86
CA GLU A 111 9.55 -19.25 -6.17
C GLU A 111 9.68 -17.78 -6.59
N THR A 112 8.57 -17.03 -6.72
CA THR A 112 8.60 -15.65 -7.22
C THR A 112 8.13 -14.66 -6.17
N GLU A 113 8.98 -13.69 -5.84
CA GLU A 113 8.59 -12.58 -4.97
C GLU A 113 7.51 -11.72 -5.63
N SER A 114 6.51 -11.35 -4.84
CA SER A 114 5.49 -10.41 -5.28
C SER A 114 5.88 -8.99 -4.91
N ILE A 115 5.46 -8.04 -5.74
CA ILE A 115 5.77 -6.62 -5.55
C ILE A 115 4.52 -5.77 -5.68
N ILE A 116 4.42 -4.74 -4.83
CA ILE A 116 3.43 -3.67 -4.91
C ILE A 116 4.19 -2.35 -5.01
N ARG A 117 3.83 -1.50 -5.98
CA ARG A 117 4.35 -0.15 -6.13
C ARG A 117 3.22 0.84 -6.06
N LEU A 118 3.30 1.78 -5.12
CA LEU A 118 2.39 2.92 -5.04
C LEU A 118 3.15 4.19 -5.41
N LYS A 119 2.65 4.89 -6.43
CA LYS A 119 3.11 6.22 -6.83
C LYS A 119 1.96 7.20 -6.67
N ALA A 120 2.17 8.33 -6.01
CA ALA A 120 1.14 9.33 -5.86
C ALA A 120 1.74 10.73 -5.79
N GLY A 121 1.08 11.69 -6.41
CA GLY A 121 1.53 13.08 -6.40
C GLY A 121 0.67 13.98 -7.25
N GLN A 122 0.97 15.28 -7.18
CA GLN A 122 0.28 16.30 -7.96
C GLN A 122 1.15 16.69 -9.17
N PHE A 123 0.53 16.73 -10.36
CA PHE A 123 1.17 17.19 -11.56
C PHE A 123 0.19 17.97 -12.44
N ARG A 124 0.55 19.21 -12.80
CA ARG A 124 -0.21 20.08 -13.71
C ARG A 124 -1.69 20.24 -13.38
N GLY A 125 -2.04 20.38 -12.11
CA GLY A 125 -3.44 20.54 -11.66
C GLY A 125 -4.21 19.23 -11.55
N PHE A 126 -3.52 18.08 -11.57
CA PHE A 126 -4.12 16.77 -11.34
C PHE A 126 -3.42 16.05 -10.19
N LEU A 127 -4.20 15.41 -9.36
CA LEU A 127 -3.72 14.36 -8.46
C LEU A 127 -3.66 13.05 -9.25
N SER A 128 -2.50 12.42 -9.29
CA SER A 128 -2.30 11.09 -9.85
C SER A 128 -1.98 10.10 -8.75
N ILE A 129 -2.68 8.97 -8.70
CA ILE A 129 -2.40 7.83 -7.82
C ILE A 129 -2.32 6.59 -8.69
N VAL A 130 -1.17 5.92 -8.68
CA VAL A 130 -0.92 4.69 -9.44
C VAL A 130 -0.53 3.59 -8.47
N CYS A 131 -1.26 2.48 -8.48
CA CYS A 131 -0.94 1.27 -7.73
C CYS A 131 -0.71 0.12 -8.71
N GLU A 132 0.51 -0.42 -8.70
CA GLU A 132 0.93 -1.56 -9.52
C GLU A 132 1.17 -2.76 -8.61
N ASN A 133 0.74 -3.95 -9.01
CA ASN A 133 1.04 -5.17 -8.29
C ASN A 133 1.27 -6.37 -9.20
N SER A 134 2.09 -7.30 -8.73
CA SER A 134 2.26 -8.61 -9.37
C SER A 134 0.93 -9.36 -9.43
N ILE A 135 0.68 -10.04 -10.55
CA ILE A 135 -0.48 -10.92 -10.74
C ILE A 135 -0.04 -12.33 -11.08
N ARG A 136 -0.95 -13.29 -10.93
CA ARG A 136 -0.74 -14.71 -11.25
C ARG A 136 -0.60 -14.91 -12.75
N ASN A 137 0.21 -15.91 -13.16
CA ASN A 137 0.35 -16.29 -14.56
C ASN A 137 -1.00 -16.72 -15.18
N SER A 138 -1.88 -17.36 -14.41
CA SER A 138 -3.23 -17.72 -14.83
C SER A 138 -4.09 -16.50 -15.21
N GLN A 139 -3.89 -15.35 -14.56
CA GLN A 139 -4.57 -14.11 -14.89
C GLN A 139 -3.99 -13.43 -16.13
N ILE A 140 -2.67 -13.48 -16.32
CA ILE A 140 -2.02 -12.95 -17.52
C ILE A 140 -2.59 -13.64 -18.77
N ALA A 141 -2.70 -14.96 -18.74
CA ALA A 141 -3.27 -15.73 -19.85
C ALA A 141 -4.73 -15.35 -20.15
N ASN A 142 -5.54 -15.10 -19.11
CA ASN A 142 -6.94 -14.67 -19.28
C ASN A 142 -7.06 -13.27 -19.86
N VAL A 143 -6.19 -12.34 -19.50
CA VAL A 143 -6.18 -10.97 -20.04
C VAL A 143 -5.72 -10.95 -21.50
N GLN A 144 -4.76 -11.79 -21.88
CA GLN A 144 -4.30 -11.92 -23.27
C GLN A 144 -5.37 -12.53 -24.20
N MET A 145 -6.30 -13.32 -23.65
CA MET A 145 -7.44 -13.88 -24.42
C MET A 145 -8.58 -12.87 -24.65
N LEU A 146 -8.61 -11.79 -23.87
CA LEU A 146 -9.61 -10.72 -23.99
C LEU A 146 -9.07 -9.57 -24.87
N GLU A 147 -8.91 -9.80 -26.15
CA GLU A 147 -8.46 -8.78 -27.15
C GLU A 147 -9.39 -7.54 -27.24
N ASN A 148 -10.49 -7.48 -26.50
CA ASN A 148 -11.51 -6.42 -26.58
C ASN A 148 -11.57 -5.46 -25.39
N GLY A 149 -10.57 -5.41 -24.51
CA GLY A 149 -10.44 -4.31 -23.54
C GLY A 149 -11.46 -4.26 -22.38
N GLU A 150 -12.44 -5.14 -22.35
CA GLU A 150 -13.32 -5.31 -21.20
C GLU A 150 -12.72 -6.35 -20.26
N LEU A 151 -12.13 -5.87 -19.16
CA LEU A 151 -11.78 -6.71 -18.03
C LEU A 151 -13.08 -7.32 -17.48
N GLU A 152 -13.47 -8.50 -17.96
CA GLU A 152 -14.39 -9.33 -17.19
C GLU A 152 -13.71 -9.62 -15.84
N THR A 153 -14.07 -8.85 -14.83
CA THR A 153 -13.83 -9.26 -13.46
C THR A 153 -14.42 -10.66 -13.33
N THR A 154 -13.57 -11.65 -13.05
CA THR A 154 -13.97 -13.05 -12.93
C THR A 154 -15.18 -13.16 -12.00
N LYS A 155 -16.36 -13.23 -12.58
CA LYS A 155 -17.70 -13.21 -11.95
C LYS A 155 -18.01 -14.43 -11.06
N LYS A 156 -17.04 -15.28 -10.74
CA LYS A 156 -17.29 -16.48 -9.92
C LYS A 156 -17.04 -16.32 -8.42
N ASP A 157 -16.38 -15.24 -7.97
CA ASP A 157 -16.26 -14.93 -6.54
C ASP A 157 -17.07 -13.70 -6.13
N ASN A 158 -18.37 -13.80 -6.35
CA ASN A 158 -19.34 -12.71 -6.39
C ASN A 158 -19.74 -12.13 -5.02
N LYS A 159 -19.00 -12.35 -3.92
CA LYS A 159 -19.37 -11.74 -2.63
C LYS A 159 -18.37 -10.78 -2.01
N ASN A 160 -17.10 -10.75 -2.43
CA ASN A 160 -16.12 -9.82 -1.83
C ASN A 160 -15.29 -8.97 -2.83
N HIS A 161 -15.39 -9.18 -4.16
CA HIS A 161 -14.52 -8.53 -5.16
C HIS A 161 -15.04 -7.23 -5.78
N GLY A 162 -16.33 -6.93 -5.60
CA GLY A 162 -16.97 -5.79 -6.28
C GLY A 162 -16.88 -4.46 -5.54
N TYR A 163 -16.71 -4.47 -4.23
CA TYR A 163 -16.91 -3.25 -3.43
C TYR A 163 -15.70 -2.30 -3.45
N GLY A 164 -14.48 -2.82 -3.40
CA GLY A 164 -13.27 -1.98 -3.32
C GLY A 164 -13.10 -1.10 -4.55
N LEU A 165 -13.17 -1.67 -5.76
CA LEU A 165 -13.05 -0.91 -7.02
C LEU A 165 -14.23 0.03 -7.22
N LYS A 166 -15.45 -0.38 -6.88
CA LYS A 166 -16.63 0.49 -6.92
C LYS A 166 -16.52 1.67 -5.96
N ASN A 167 -15.93 1.46 -4.78
CA ASN A 167 -15.67 2.54 -3.84
C ASN A 167 -14.67 3.54 -4.41
N ILE A 168 -13.59 3.07 -5.04
CA ILE A 168 -12.62 3.94 -5.73
C ILE A 168 -13.34 4.72 -6.83
N GLU A 169 -14.05 4.04 -7.71
CA GLU A 169 -14.78 4.64 -8.83
C GLU A 169 -15.76 5.72 -8.37
N SER A 170 -16.57 5.42 -7.34
CA SER A 170 -17.51 6.38 -6.77
C SER A 170 -16.83 7.64 -6.24
N VAL A 171 -15.67 7.49 -5.58
CA VAL A 171 -14.89 8.63 -5.10
C VAL A 171 -14.28 9.40 -6.25
N VAL A 172 -13.70 8.73 -7.24
CA VAL A 172 -13.08 9.36 -8.41
C VAL A 172 -14.10 10.17 -9.20
N GLN A 173 -15.27 9.59 -9.49
CA GLN A 173 -16.38 10.27 -10.17
C GLN A 173 -16.87 11.52 -9.42
N LYS A 174 -16.94 11.45 -8.09
CA LYS A 174 -17.32 12.60 -7.25
C LYS A 174 -16.46 13.85 -7.49
N TYR A 175 -15.20 13.65 -7.87
CA TYR A 175 -14.24 14.72 -8.17
C TYR A 175 -14.06 14.98 -9.67
N GLY A 176 -14.88 14.37 -10.52
CA GLY A 176 -14.77 14.50 -11.98
C GLY A 176 -13.47 13.89 -12.54
N GLY A 177 -12.94 12.91 -11.82
CA GLY A 177 -11.71 12.21 -12.19
C GLY A 177 -11.97 10.98 -13.06
N GLU A 178 -10.88 10.26 -13.38
CA GLU A 178 -10.86 9.06 -14.21
C GLU A 178 -10.15 7.93 -13.48
N LEU A 179 -10.68 6.70 -13.62
CA LEU A 179 -10.13 5.46 -13.11
C LEU A 179 -9.80 4.54 -14.28
N ILE A 180 -8.53 4.15 -14.40
CA ILE A 180 -8.00 3.38 -15.53
C ILE A 180 -7.34 2.10 -14.99
N PHE A 181 -7.55 0.98 -15.68
CA PHE A 181 -6.87 -0.28 -15.41
C PHE A 181 -6.13 -0.77 -16.64
N ASN A 182 -4.97 -1.36 -16.43
CA ASN A 182 -4.29 -2.14 -17.46
C ASN A 182 -3.50 -3.30 -16.84
N VAL A 183 -3.12 -4.25 -17.68
CA VAL A 183 -2.19 -5.33 -17.34
C VAL A 183 -1.04 -5.28 -18.32
N ARG A 184 0.16 -5.20 -17.80
CA ARG A 184 1.38 -5.16 -18.60
C ARG A 184 2.52 -5.84 -17.85
N ASP A 185 3.30 -6.66 -18.56
CA ASP A 185 4.53 -7.29 -18.07
C ASP A 185 4.32 -8.06 -16.75
N GLY A 186 3.19 -8.77 -16.60
CA GLY A 186 2.85 -9.51 -15.39
C GLY A 186 2.42 -8.65 -14.20
N MET A 187 2.14 -7.37 -14.43
CA MET A 187 1.68 -6.42 -13.43
C MET A 187 0.27 -5.93 -13.77
N PHE A 188 -0.60 -5.90 -12.77
CA PHE A 188 -1.85 -5.13 -12.83
C PHE A 188 -1.56 -3.69 -12.39
N CYS A 189 -2.04 -2.74 -13.15
CA CYS A 189 -1.89 -1.33 -12.89
C CYS A 189 -3.26 -0.67 -12.76
N LEU A 190 -3.51 -0.06 -11.61
CA LEU A 190 -4.65 0.80 -11.32
C LEU A 190 -4.17 2.25 -11.28
N SER A 191 -4.78 3.10 -12.09
CA SER A 191 -4.45 4.53 -12.17
C SER A 191 -5.69 5.38 -11.89
N VAL A 192 -5.55 6.33 -10.98
CA VAL A 192 -6.55 7.35 -10.64
C VAL A 192 -6.00 8.71 -11.02
N ILE A 193 -6.80 9.52 -11.71
CA ILE A 193 -6.49 10.89 -12.06
C ILE A 193 -7.66 11.77 -11.61
N ILE A 194 -7.41 12.76 -10.75
CA ILE A 194 -8.42 13.68 -10.21
C ILE A 194 -7.96 15.11 -10.45
N PRO A 195 -8.79 16.00 -11.04
CA PRO A 195 -8.53 17.45 -11.09
C PRO A 195 -8.44 18.05 -9.68
N VAL A 196 -7.43 18.89 -9.40
CA VAL A 196 -7.18 19.51 -8.07
C VAL A 196 -6.82 20.99 -8.17
#